data_3d559d454bf64e4a3b1e371423fc5040
#
_entry.id   3d559d454bf64e4a3b1e371423fc5040
#
_cell.length_a   1.000
_cell.length_b   1.000
_cell.length_c   1.000
_cell.angle_alpha   90.00
_cell.angle_beta   90.00
_cell.angle_gamma   90.00
#
_symmetry.space_group_name_H-M   'P 1'
#
loop_
_entity.id
_entity.type
_entity.pdbx_description
1 polymer ?
#
loop_
_entity_poly.entity_id
_entity_poly.type
_entity_poly.pdbx_seq_one_letter_code
_entity_poly.pdbx_strand_id
1 'polypeptide(L)'
;KIWVYIPSHSEDEKLPVIYMTDGQNLFDEESTEYGSWNVISAVENEQNNTGLSAVIVGIDNGNIYRDSELTPKCIGEIQHRDYFNDIFSPEGEVFDSFLTDTVIPYIENNFPVKKNKESVSVCGSSSGGLQAFFEGMEHSDKFGFVGALSPAFAVYTEDDWRAYLLSKVN
;
A
#
# COMPACT_ATOMS: atom_id res chain seq x y z
N LYS A 1 -6.96 -11.64 -1.19
CA LYS A 1 -8.18 -11.25 -0.47
C LYS A 1 -8.11 -9.76 -0.20
N ILE A 2 -9.27 -9.08 -0.12
CA ILE A 2 -9.36 -7.67 0.29
C ILE A 2 -10.12 -7.61 1.61
N TRP A 3 -9.57 -6.89 2.56
CA TRP A 3 -10.16 -6.59 3.85
C TRP A 3 -10.56 -5.12 3.89
N VAL A 4 -11.71 -4.82 4.47
CA VAL A 4 -12.15 -3.42 4.64
C VAL A 4 -12.61 -3.22 6.07
N TYR A 5 -11.94 -2.33 6.79
CA TYR A 5 -12.37 -1.85 8.09
C TYR A 5 -12.98 -0.45 7.95
N ILE A 6 -14.19 -0.30 8.45
CA ILE A 6 -14.93 0.96 8.44
C ILE A 6 -15.15 1.37 9.90
N PRO A 7 -14.53 2.46 10.36
CA PRO A 7 -14.76 2.97 11.71
C PRO A 7 -16.16 3.57 11.88
N SER A 8 -16.55 3.85 13.11
CA SER A 8 -17.82 4.51 13.40
C SER A 8 -17.92 5.85 12.68
N HIS A 9 -19.01 6.10 11.98
CA HIS A 9 -19.27 7.33 11.21
C HIS A 9 -20.77 7.62 11.11
N SER A 10 -21.14 8.85 10.75
CA SER A 10 -22.52 9.22 10.49
C SER A 10 -22.99 8.66 9.15
N GLU A 11 -24.33 8.45 8.99
CA GLU A 11 -24.93 7.77 7.83
C GLU A 11 -24.51 8.38 6.48
N ASP A 12 -24.39 9.70 6.40
CA ASP A 12 -24.02 10.43 5.17
C ASP A 12 -22.52 10.81 5.11
N GLU A 13 -21.74 10.43 6.12
CA GLU A 13 -20.33 10.81 6.20
C GLU A 13 -19.48 9.93 5.28
N LYS A 14 -18.56 10.58 4.54
CA LYS A 14 -17.49 9.91 3.82
C LYS A 14 -16.17 10.14 4.53
N LEU A 15 -15.40 9.08 4.67
CA LEU A 15 -14.13 9.06 5.38
C LEU A 15 -12.94 9.06 4.41
N PRO A 16 -11.77 9.57 4.82
CA PRO A 16 -10.51 9.26 4.15
C PRO A 16 -10.30 7.75 4.04
N VAL A 17 -9.47 7.32 3.10
CA VAL A 17 -9.14 5.90 2.90
C VAL A 17 -7.63 5.69 2.82
N ILE A 18 -7.17 4.62 3.46
CA ILE A 18 -5.78 4.16 3.41
C ILE A 18 -5.75 2.76 2.82
N TYR A 19 -5.15 2.62 1.65
CA TYR A 19 -4.87 1.32 1.03
C TYR A 19 -3.54 0.80 1.57
N MET A 20 -3.55 -0.44 2.07
CA MET A 20 -2.37 -1.04 2.71
C MET A 20 -2.02 -2.38 2.09
N THR A 21 -0.76 -2.58 1.77
CA THR A 21 -0.22 -3.89 1.39
C THR A 21 -0.21 -4.85 2.58
N ASP A 22 -0.01 -6.13 2.32
CA ASP A 22 0.09 -7.16 3.36
C ASP A 22 -1.15 -7.23 4.28
N GLY A 23 -2.35 -7.19 3.67
CA GLY A 23 -3.63 -7.10 4.35
C GLY A 23 -3.85 -8.13 5.46
N GLN A 24 -3.31 -9.34 5.31
CA GLN A 24 -3.36 -10.39 6.31
C GLN A 24 -2.65 -10.03 7.63
N ASN A 25 -1.73 -9.05 7.62
CA ASN A 25 -0.96 -8.63 8.79
C ASN A 25 -1.59 -7.45 9.54
N LEU A 26 -2.73 -6.92 9.09
CA LEU A 26 -3.23 -5.65 9.58
C LEU A 26 -4.19 -5.79 10.77
N PHE A 27 -5.02 -6.85 10.79
CA PHE A 27 -6.23 -6.88 11.61
C PHE A 27 -6.21 -7.91 12.72
N ASP A 28 -5.52 -9.04 12.57
CA ASP A 28 -5.59 -10.18 13.47
C ASP A 28 -4.18 -10.70 13.84
N GLU A 29 -3.93 -10.86 15.15
CA GLU A 29 -2.65 -11.38 15.66
C GLU A 29 -2.45 -12.88 15.38
N GLU A 30 -3.55 -13.65 15.29
CA GLU A 30 -3.49 -15.10 15.11
C GLU A 30 -3.15 -15.51 13.67
N SER A 31 -3.33 -14.60 12.71
CA SER A 31 -3.22 -14.91 11.27
C SER A 31 -1.83 -14.71 10.69
N THR A 32 -0.85 -14.22 11.45
CA THR A 32 0.43 -13.78 10.90
C THR A 32 1.66 -14.29 11.64
N GLU A 33 2.70 -14.64 10.89
CA GLU A 33 4.00 -15.05 11.42
C GLU A 33 4.74 -13.90 12.15
N TYR A 34 4.43 -12.66 11.81
CA TYR A 34 5.13 -11.44 12.26
C TYR A 34 4.32 -10.58 13.24
N GLY A 35 3.15 -11.06 13.69
CA GLY A 35 2.21 -10.31 14.51
C GLY A 35 1.35 -9.32 13.72
N SER A 36 0.38 -8.69 14.39
CA SER A 36 -0.54 -7.73 13.78
C SER A 36 -0.05 -6.29 13.88
N TRP A 37 -0.37 -5.48 12.89
CA TRP A 37 -0.20 -4.03 12.97
C TRP A 37 -1.24 -3.35 13.87
N ASN A 38 -2.26 -4.09 14.30
CA ASN A 38 -3.33 -3.59 15.17
C ASN A 38 -3.98 -2.30 14.63
N VAL A 39 -4.17 -2.20 13.33
CA VAL A 39 -4.66 -0.97 12.69
C VAL A 39 -6.04 -0.55 13.16
N ILE A 40 -6.90 -1.49 13.56
CA ILE A 40 -8.22 -1.18 14.13
C ILE A 40 -8.06 -0.37 15.41
N SER A 41 -7.28 -0.89 16.36
CA SER A 41 -7.02 -0.20 17.62
C SER A 41 -6.36 1.16 17.42
N ALA A 42 -5.46 1.28 16.44
CA ALA A 42 -4.82 2.55 16.11
C ALA A 42 -5.84 3.58 15.60
N VAL A 43 -6.72 3.18 14.66
CA VAL A 43 -7.75 4.07 14.11
C VAL A 43 -8.78 4.46 15.17
N GLU A 44 -9.25 3.51 16.00
CA GLU A 44 -10.18 3.78 17.08
C GLU A 44 -9.60 4.73 18.14
N ASN A 45 -8.34 4.54 18.53
CA ASN A 45 -7.65 5.42 19.44
C ASN A 45 -7.51 6.83 18.88
N GLU A 46 -7.14 6.96 17.60
CA GLU A 46 -7.05 8.26 16.94
C GLU A 46 -8.42 8.94 16.88
N GLN A 47 -9.46 8.21 16.48
CA GLN A 47 -10.82 8.73 16.44
C GLN A 47 -11.30 9.21 17.81
N ASN A 48 -11.02 8.46 18.89
CA ASN A 48 -11.42 8.83 20.24
C ASN A 48 -10.66 10.07 20.76
N ASN A 49 -9.40 10.24 20.37
CA ASN A 49 -8.55 11.33 20.85
C ASN A 49 -8.71 12.63 20.05
N THR A 50 -8.90 12.54 18.75
CA THR A 50 -8.85 13.69 17.82
C THR A 50 -10.12 13.90 17.00
N GLY A 51 -10.98 12.87 16.93
CA GLY A 51 -12.11 12.83 16.01
C GLY A 51 -11.74 12.48 14.56
N LEU A 52 -10.44 12.28 14.28
CA LEU A 52 -9.97 11.88 12.94
C LEU A 52 -10.07 10.36 12.76
N SER A 53 -10.48 9.94 11.58
CA SER A 53 -10.67 8.53 11.26
C SER A 53 -10.48 8.26 9.77
N ALA A 54 -10.22 6.99 9.41
CA ALA A 54 -10.09 6.57 8.03
C ALA A 54 -10.60 5.13 7.82
N VAL A 55 -11.11 4.85 6.66
CA VAL A 55 -11.34 3.47 6.18
C VAL A 55 -9.99 2.84 5.87
N ILE A 56 -9.76 1.62 6.36
CA ILE A 56 -8.56 0.85 6.04
C ILE A 56 -8.90 -0.25 5.04
N VAL A 57 -8.18 -0.27 3.94
CA VAL A 57 -8.32 -1.30 2.90
C VAL A 57 -7.03 -2.11 2.85
N GLY A 58 -7.06 -3.32 3.40
CA GLY A 58 -5.92 -4.24 3.39
C GLY A 58 -5.96 -5.17 2.19
N ILE A 59 -4.87 -5.26 1.45
CA ILE A 59 -4.72 -6.13 0.29
C ILE A 59 -3.75 -7.25 0.65
N ASP A 60 -4.26 -8.49 0.73
CA ASP A 60 -3.42 -9.66 1.00
C ASP A 60 -2.37 -9.83 -0.10
N ASN A 61 -1.17 -10.18 0.28
CA ASN A 61 -0.14 -10.63 -0.64
C ASN A 61 -0.29 -12.12 -0.98
N GLY A 62 0.42 -12.57 -2.00
CA GLY A 62 0.45 -13.96 -2.47
C GLY A 62 1.43 -14.88 -1.72
N ASN A 63 1.78 -14.60 -0.46
CA ASN A 63 2.71 -15.37 0.37
C ASN A 63 4.09 -15.49 -0.28
N ILE A 64 4.43 -16.64 -0.85
CA ILE A 64 5.73 -16.88 -1.50
C ILE A 64 5.96 -15.99 -2.73
N TYR A 65 4.92 -15.39 -3.30
CA TYR A 65 4.98 -14.44 -4.41
C TYR A 65 5.04 -12.98 -3.97
N ARG A 66 4.94 -12.72 -2.65
CA ARG A 66 4.87 -11.36 -2.08
C ARG A 66 5.91 -10.40 -2.65
N ASP A 67 7.17 -10.83 -2.65
CA ASP A 67 8.24 -9.95 -3.12
C ASP A 67 8.17 -9.70 -4.62
N SER A 68 7.70 -10.67 -5.40
CA SER A 68 7.42 -10.49 -6.83
C SER A 68 6.32 -9.45 -7.06
N GLU A 69 5.20 -9.60 -6.35
CA GLU A 69 4.04 -8.71 -6.47
C GLU A 69 4.32 -7.26 -6.04
N LEU A 70 5.23 -7.08 -5.07
CA LEU A 70 5.51 -5.79 -4.44
C LEU A 70 6.88 -5.20 -4.84
N THR A 71 7.42 -5.62 -5.98
CA THR A 71 8.68 -5.12 -6.53
C THR A 71 8.46 -4.66 -7.97
N PRO A 72 8.43 -3.33 -8.23
CA PRO A 72 8.29 -2.79 -9.59
C PRO A 72 9.52 -3.07 -10.45
N LYS A 73 9.33 -3.61 -11.65
CA LYS A 73 10.43 -3.93 -12.57
C LYS A 73 10.99 -2.71 -13.30
N CYS A 74 10.17 -1.70 -13.54
CA CYS A 74 10.54 -0.54 -14.38
C CYS A 74 11.53 0.41 -13.72
N ILE A 75 11.83 0.27 -12.41
CA ILE A 75 12.76 1.14 -11.71
C ILE A 75 14.21 0.84 -12.13
N GLY A 76 14.58 -0.44 -12.29
CA GLY A 76 15.93 -0.82 -12.66
C GLY A 76 16.19 -2.32 -12.56
N GLU A 77 17.46 -2.71 -12.55
CA GLU A 77 17.87 -4.09 -12.37
C GLU A 77 17.93 -4.48 -10.89
N ILE A 78 17.41 -5.66 -10.58
CA ILE A 78 17.35 -6.17 -9.20
C ILE A 78 18.76 -6.43 -8.68
N GLN A 79 19.10 -5.74 -7.60
CA GLN A 79 20.28 -6.00 -6.78
C GLN A 79 19.97 -7.11 -5.75
N HIS A 80 21.04 -7.78 -5.28
CA HIS A 80 20.90 -8.77 -4.19
C HIS A 80 19.84 -9.84 -4.46
N ARG A 81 19.83 -10.40 -5.70
CA ARG A 81 18.90 -11.44 -6.13
C ARG A 81 18.87 -12.65 -5.17
N ASP A 82 19.96 -12.91 -4.47
CA ASP A 82 20.16 -13.93 -3.48
C ASP A 82 19.31 -13.76 -2.19
N TYR A 83 18.74 -12.58 -1.96
CA TYR A 83 17.79 -12.34 -0.86
C TYR A 83 16.38 -12.82 -1.16
N PHE A 84 16.09 -13.13 -2.41
CA PHE A 84 14.78 -13.56 -2.87
C PHE A 84 14.74 -15.07 -3.11
N ASN A 85 13.56 -15.66 -3.05
CA ASN A 85 13.36 -17.05 -3.38
C ASN A 85 13.58 -17.35 -4.88
N ASP A 86 13.65 -18.63 -5.24
CA ASP A 86 13.96 -19.06 -6.62
C ASP A 86 12.87 -18.68 -7.65
N ILE A 87 11.63 -18.47 -7.19
CA ILE A 87 10.51 -18.10 -8.06
C ILE A 87 10.32 -16.60 -8.22
N PHE A 88 11.15 -15.78 -7.56
CA PHE A 88 11.04 -14.33 -7.62
C PHE A 88 11.14 -13.80 -9.06
N SER A 89 10.13 -13.05 -9.45
CA SER A 89 10.05 -12.32 -10.71
C SER A 89 9.32 -11.01 -10.44
N PRO A 90 9.96 -9.83 -10.57
CA PRO A 90 9.34 -8.57 -10.21
C PRO A 90 8.13 -8.26 -11.10
N GLU A 91 6.99 -7.98 -10.49
CA GLU A 91 5.68 -7.76 -11.11
C GLU A 91 4.89 -6.64 -10.43
N GLY A 92 5.57 -5.68 -9.78
CA GLY A 92 4.93 -4.58 -9.05
C GLY A 92 3.96 -3.75 -9.90
N GLU A 93 4.18 -3.66 -11.21
CA GLU A 93 3.28 -3.00 -12.15
C GLU A 93 1.94 -3.74 -12.32
N VAL A 94 1.93 -5.06 -12.09
CA VAL A 94 0.68 -5.84 -12.09
C VAL A 94 -0.13 -5.53 -10.83
N PHE A 95 0.55 -5.40 -9.68
CA PHE A 95 -0.09 -4.95 -8.45
C PHE A 95 -0.65 -3.53 -8.60
N ASP A 96 0.12 -2.62 -9.18
CA ASP A 96 -0.32 -1.24 -9.50
C ASP A 96 -1.62 -1.24 -10.30
N SER A 97 -1.65 -1.94 -11.43
CA SER A 97 -2.86 -2.06 -12.27
C SER A 97 -4.03 -2.68 -11.50
N PHE A 98 -3.78 -3.70 -10.68
CA PHE A 98 -4.81 -4.29 -9.83
C PHE A 98 -5.37 -3.31 -8.80
N LEU A 99 -4.50 -2.55 -8.13
CA LEU A 99 -4.89 -1.54 -7.16
C LEU A 99 -5.73 -0.43 -7.83
N THR A 100 -5.22 0.13 -8.91
CA THR A 100 -5.78 1.35 -9.53
C THR A 100 -7.00 1.07 -10.41
N ASP A 101 -7.01 -0.05 -11.15
CA ASP A 101 -8.08 -0.36 -12.10
C ASP A 101 -9.18 -1.24 -11.50
N THR A 102 -8.90 -1.92 -10.38
CA THR A 102 -9.86 -2.86 -9.78
C THR A 102 -10.22 -2.48 -8.35
N VAL A 103 -9.25 -2.41 -7.44
CA VAL A 103 -9.53 -2.24 -6.01
C VAL A 103 -10.10 -0.85 -5.72
N ILE A 104 -9.42 0.20 -6.12
CA ILE A 104 -9.85 1.58 -5.85
C ILE A 104 -11.25 1.86 -6.40
N PRO A 105 -11.55 1.58 -7.69
CA PRO A 105 -12.90 1.78 -8.21
C PRO A 105 -13.97 0.98 -7.48
N TYR A 106 -13.67 -0.25 -7.06
CA TYR A 106 -14.60 -1.05 -6.28
C TYR A 106 -14.88 -0.44 -4.90
N ILE A 107 -13.83 -0.03 -4.18
CA ILE A 107 -13.96 0.61 -2.87
C ILE A 107 -14.73 1.93 -2.97
N GLU A 108 -14.41 2.77 -3.93
CA GLU A 108 -15.06 4.06 -4.15
C GLU A 108 -16.54 3.97 -4.51
N ASN A 109 -16.98 2.86 -5.09
CA ASN A 109 -18.37 2.67 -5.50
C ASN A 109 -19.22 1.94 -4.44
N ASN A 110 -18.58 1.23 -3.50
CA ASN A 110 -19.31 0.38 -2.56
C ASN A 110 -19.15 0.78 -1.09
N PHE A 111 -18.24 1.72 -0.77
CA PHE A 111 -17.92 2.10 0.62
C PHE A 111 -17.97 3.63 0.81
N PRO A 112 -18.18 4.11 2.04
CA PRO A 112 -18.32 5.54 2.33
C PRO A 112 -16.96 6.26 2.36
N VAL A 113 -16.23 6.26 1.24
CA VAL A 113 -14.90 6.86 1.13
C VAL A 113 -14.91 8.17 0.33
N LYS A 114 -14.04 9.10 0.71
CA LYS A 114 -13.73 10.28 -0.07
C LYS A 114 -12.83 9.91 -1.25
N LYS A 115 -13.02 10.60 -2.40
CA LYS A 115 -12.30 10.32 -3.65
C LYS A 115 -11.28 11.38 -4.03
N ASN A 116 -11.23 12.49 -3.30
CA ASN A 116 -10.26 13.55 -3.53
C ASN A 116 -8.86 13.13 -3.04
N LYS A 117 -7.84 13.55 -3.76
CA LYS A 117 -6.43 13.21 -3.53
C LYS A 117 -6.01 13.32 -2.05
N GLU A 118 -6.38 14.43 -1.39
CA GLU A 118 -6.01 14.72 0.00
C GLU A 118 -6.60 13.73 1.01
N SER A 119 -7.52 12.89 0.57
CA SER A 119 -8.21 11.90 1.42
C SER A 119 -7.88 10.45 1.04
N VAL A 120 -6.99 10.23 0.06
CA VAL A 120 -6.59 8.91 -0.41
C VAL A 120 -5.11 8.68 -0.12
N SER A 121 -4.80 7.60 0.55
CA SER A 121 -3.43 7.25 0.96
C SER A 121 -3.09 5.81 0.59
N VAL A 122 -1.81 5.55 0.35
CA VAL A 122 -1.26 4.20 0.21
C VAL A 122 -0.15 3.98 1.22
N CYS A 123 -0.08 2.79 1.82
CA CYS A 123 0.89 2.48 2.87
C CYS A 123 1.37 1.02 2.78
N GLY A 124 2.62 0.79 3.14
CA GLY A 124 3.20 -0.54 3.22
C GLY A 124 4.56 -0.54 3.90
N SER A 125 5.09 -1.74 4.16
CA SER A 125 6.39 -1.94 4.81
C SER A 125 7.31 -2.84 3.99
N SER A 126 8.62 -2.61 4.06
CA SER A 126 9.63 -3.41 3.34
C SER A 126 9.36 -3.39 1.83
N SER A 127 9.16 -4.55 1.17
CA SER A 127 8.72 -4.61 -0.24
C SER A 127 7.37 -3.91 -0.44
N GLY A 128 6.44 -4.00 0.54
CA GLY A 128 5.19 -3.24 0.52
C GLY A 128 5.40 -1.72 0.63
N GLY A 129 6.41 -1.28 1.36
CA GLY A 129 6.82 0.13 1.43
C GLY A 129 7.44 0.62 0.13
N LEU A 130 8.21 -0.24 -0.54
CA LEU A 130 8.72 0.01 -1.88
C LEU A 130 7.58 0.20 -2.88
N GLN A 131 6.60 -0.72 -2.88
CA GLN A 131 5.42 -0.63 -3.74
C GLN A 131 4.59 0.61 -3.42
N ALA A 132 4.33 0.90 -2.14
CA ALA A 132 3.60 2.12 -1.75
C ALA A 132 4.29 3.41 -2.23
N PHE A 133 5.62 3.46 -2.17
CA PHE A 133 6.37 4.58 -2.73
C PHE A 133 6.21 4.68 -4.25
N PHE A 134 6.29 3.53 -4.95
CA PHE A 134 6.06 3.45 -6.39
C PHE A 134 4.67 3.97 -6.77
N GLU A 135 3.61 3.51 -6.10
CA GLU A 135 2.22 3.98 -6.28
C GLU A 135 2.11 5.51 -6.18
N GLY A 136 2.73 6.08 -5.14
CA GLY A 136 2.73 7.53 -4.94
C GLY A 136 3.44 8.31 -6.03
N MET A 137 4.49 7.74 -6.62
CA MET A 137 5.22 8.36 -7.73
C MET A 137 4.47 8.24 -9.06
N GLU A 138 3.88 7.07 -9.36
CA GLU A 138 3.12 6.84 -10.58
C GLU A 138 1.79 7.59 -10.58
N HIS A 139 1.10 7.63 -9.43
CA HIS A 139 -0.24 8.17 -9.27
C HIS A 139 -0.27 9.36 -8.30
N SER A 140 0.66 10.30 -8.48
CA SER A 140 0.75 11.50 -7.64
C SER A 140 -0.45 12.44 -7.73
N ASP A 141 -1.32 12.25 -8.70
CA ASP A 141 -2.62 12.91 -8.85
C ASP A 141 -3.72 12.24 -8.01
N LYS A 142 -3.57 10.96 -7.67
CA LYS A 142 -4.53 10.15 -6.92
C LYS A 142 -4.22 10.08 -5.43
N PHE A 143 -2.96 9.83 -5.07
CA PHE A 143 -2.54 9.69 -3.67
C PHE A 143 -2.00 11.00 -3.11
N GLY A 144 -2.64 11.50 -2.05
CA GLY A 144 -2.19 12.67 -1.30
C GLY A 144 -1.10 12.35 -0.28
N PHE A 145 -1.08 11.13 0.23
CA PHE A 145 -0.12 10.66 1.23
C PHE A 145 0.38 9.27 0.92
N VAL A 146 1.67 9.04 1.23
CA VAL A 146 2.36 7.76 1.05
C VAL A 146 3.05 7.37 2.34
N GLY A 147 2.71 6.22 2.89
CA GLY A 147 3.37 5.60 4.03
C GLY A 147 4.37 4.53 3.58
N ALA A 148 5.56 4.91 3.18
CA ALA A 148 6.64 3.97 2.84
C ALA A 148 7.47 3.65 4.10
N LEU A 149 7.10 2.58 4.82
CA LEU A 149 7.72 2.22 6.09
C LEU A 149 8.89 1.25 5.85
N SER A 150 10.09 1.66 6.24
CA SER A 150 11.33 0.89 6.01
C SER A 150 11.38 0.26 4.60
N PRO A 151 11.18 1.06 3.54
CA PRO A 151 11.02 0.54 2.19
C PRO A 151 12.29 -0.17 1.70
N ALA A 152 12.12 -1.23 0.91
CA ALA A 152 13.21 -2.05 0.38
C ALA A 152 13.97 -1.36 -0.77
N PHE A 153 14.39 -0.11 -0.59
CA PHE A 153 15.05 0.69 -1.64
C PHE A 153 16.37 0.11 -2.13
N ALA A 154 17.06 -0.70 -1.28
CA ALA A 154 18.31 -1.36 -1.64
C ALA A 154 18.16 -2.43 -2.75
N VAL A 155 16.94 -2.73 -3.16
CA VAL A 155 16.66 -3.63 -4.29
C VAL A 155 17.17 -3.07 -5.61
N TYR A 156 17.33 -1.74 -5.72
CA TYR A 156 17.87 -1.06 -6.90
C TYR A 156 19.09 -0.23 -6.53
N THR A 157 19.91 0.08 -7.54
CA THR A 157 21.06 0.98 -7.35
C THR A 157 20.62 2.44 -7.15
N GLU A 158 21.52 3.26 -6.61
CA GLU A 158 21.29 4.72 -6.50
C GLU A 158 21.09 5.36 -7.88
N ASP A 159 21.78 4.88 -8.91
CA ASP A 159 21.66 5.38 -10.28
C ASP A 159 20.29 5.02 -10.90
N ASP A 160 19.75 3.82 -10.63
CA ASP A 160 18.41 3.43 -11.05
C ASP A 160 17.36 4.34 -10.41
N TRP A 161 17.48 4.58 -9.10
CA TRP A 161 16.60 5.50 -8.39
C TRP A 161 16.68 6.93 -8.93
N ARG A 162 17.88 7.42 -9.19
CA ARG A 162 18.07 8.73 -9.79
C ARG A 162 17.40 8.84 -11.15
N ALA A 163 17.60 7.86 -12.02
CA ALA A 163 16.99 7.82 -13.35
C ALA A 163 15.45 7.78 -13.27
N TYR A 164 14.91 6.91 -12.41
CA TYR A 164 13.48 6.79 -12.20
C TYR A 164 12.86 8.10 -11.69
N LEU A 165 13.40 8.69 -10.62
CA LEU A 165 12.88 9.93 -10.04
C LEU A 165 12.95 11.10 -11.02
N LEU A 166 14.03 11.24 -11.79
CA LEU A 166 14.15 12.28 -12.82
C LEU A 166 13.10 12.10 -13.91
N SER A 167 12.68 10.88 -14.24
CA SER A 167 11.62 10.63 -15.23
C SER A 167 10.24 11.12 -14.77
N LYS A 168 10.03 11.34 -13.46
CA LYS A 168 8.75 11.77 -12.88
C LYS A 168 8.64 13.28 -12.67
N VAL A 169 9.73 14.03 -12.84
CA VAL A 169 9.78 15.48 -12.59
C VAL A 169 9.56 16.31 -13.86
N ASN A 170 9.40 15.67 -15.02
CA ASN A 170 9.24 16.38 -16.32
C ASN A 170 7.79 16.51 -16.75
#